data_3641cbf35fd0b7f8f9a6d08dbb5b142c
#
_entry.id   3641cbf35fd0b7f8f9a6d08dbb5b142c
#
_cell.length_a   1.000
_cell.length_b   1.000
_cell.length_c   1.000
_cell.angle_alpha   90.00
_cell.angle_beta   90.00
_cell.angle_gamma   90.00
#
_symmetry.space_group_name_H-M   'P 1'
#
loop_
_entity.id
_entity.type
_entity.pdbx_description
1 polymer ?
#
loop_
_entity_poly.entity_id
_entity_poly.type
_entity_poly.pdbx_seq_one_letter_code
_entity_poly.pdbx_strand_id
1 'polypeptide(L)'
;MQDNHKIYINNPRESWITDRFRKEWMEHNKNTSKFLSKSSIIWLIAPWQWEKISTHHLKSKKVVCTIHHIDETKFDKKEIDNFAKRDLFVDYYHVPSIKTFNQVKNLTSKRIFTIPFWINQNIFKDIKDKTSLREAYKIDKDAFTVGSFQRDTEGHDLQSPKLSKGPDIFIDNILELRKKEKNLLVLLAGYRRHYVINELNKHNIPFMYFERSSLKIINDLYNCLNLYLVTSRVEGGPAAITECAISKTPIISRDVGLAREFLHSNSIANDNLTTNAKPDTSYAYEKTKRISIPKGMEKFKEMFLYEN
;
A
#
# COMPACT_ATOMS: atom_id res chain seq x y z
N MET A 1 -2.64 29.73 19.37
CA MET A 1 -2.45 30.30 18.03
C MET A 1 -3.21 29.44 17.04
N GLN A 2 -4.25 29.99 16.38
CA GLN A 2 -4.99 29.23 15.37
C GLN A 2 -4.07 29.01 14.20
N ASP A 3 -3.85 27.73 13.88
CA ASP A 3 -3.01 27.25 12.78
C ASP A 3 -3.60 27.72 11.44
N ASN A 4 -3.07 28.81 10.91
CA ASN A 4 -3.54 29.42 9.65
C ASN A 4 -3.04 28.69 8.41
N HIS A 5 -2.29 27.58 8.58
CA HIS A 5 -1.68 26.84 7.50
C HIS A 5 -2.65 25.81 6.89
N LYS A 6 -3.33 26.23 5.82
CA LYS A 6 -4.20 25.31 5.06
C LYS A 6 -3.38 24.50 4.06
N ILE A 7 -3.62 23.18 4.04
CA ILE A 7 -2.97 22.22 3.17
C ILE A 7 -3.86 21.92 1.96
N TYR A 8 -3.35 22.14 0.77
CA TYR A 8 -3.93 21.62 -0.46
C TYR A 8 -3.25 20.29 -0.80
N ILE A 9 -4.04 19.25 -1.07
CA ILE A 9 -3.55 17.93 -1.49
C ILE A 9 -3.94 17.74 -2.93
N ASN A 10 -2.96 17.50 -3.82
CA ASN A 10 -3.27 17.26 -5.21
C ASN A 10 -4.13 15.99 -5.37
N ASN A 11 -4.99 15.99 -6.41
CA ASN A 11 -6.03 14.98 -6.59
C ASN A 11 -5.76 14.14 -7.84
N PRO A 12 -5.22 12.94 -7.71
CA PRO A 12 -4.90 12.09 -8.86
C PRO A 12 -6.12 11.62 -9.63
N ARG A 13 -7.27 11.40 -8.98
CA ARG A 13 -8.51 10.85 -9.56
C ARG A 13 -8.29 9.50 -10.26
N GLU A 14 -7.51 8.65 -9.64
CA GLU A 14 -7.14 7.33 -10.19
C GLU A 14 -7.90 6.19 -9.51
N SER A 15 -8.79 6.52 -8.56
CA SER A 15 -9.52 5.55 -7.72
C SER A 15 -8.59 4.59 -6.98
N TRP A 16 -7.45 5.11 -6.52
CA TRP A 16 -6.38 4.34 -5.92
C TRP A 16 -6.15 4.68 -4.45
N ILE A 17 -5.13 4.06 -3.84
CA ILE A 17 -4.76 4.23 -2.43
C ILE A 17 -4.47 5.71 -2.08
N THR A 18 -3.89 6.48 -2.99
CA THR A 18 -3.63 7.91 -2.81
C THR A 18 -4.90 8.74 -2.68
N ASP A 19 -5.95 8.39 -3.44
CA ASP A 19 -7.27 9.03 -3.31
C ASP A 19 -7.93 8.70 -1.97
N ARG A 20 -7.75 7.47 -1.45
CA ARG A 20 -8.20 7.07 -0.12
C ARG A 20 -7.48 7.88 0.96
N PHE A 21 -6.15 7.95 0.95
CA PHE A 21 -5.39 8.75 1.92
C PHE A 21 -5.77 10.22 1.89
N ARG A 22 -5.94 10.78 0.68
CA ARG A 22 -6.40 12.16 0.53
C ARG A 22 -7.78 12.36 1.18
N LYS A 23 -8.73 11.48 0.93
CA LYS A 23 -10.09 11.53 1.49
C LYS A 23 -10.04 11.43 3.01
N GLU A 24 -9.37 10.42 3.56
CA GLU A 24 -9.24 10.21 5.00
C GLU A 24 -8.55 11.39 5.68
N TRP A 25 -7.50 11.97 5.07
CA TRP A 25 -6.88 13.17 5.60
C TRP A 25 -7.87 14.34 5.71
N MET A 26 -8.65 14.58 4.65
CA MET A 26 -9.62 15.67 4.62
C MET A 26 -10.78 15.48 5.60
N GLU A 27 -11.17 14.25 5.88
CA GLU A 27 -12.21 13.91 6.87
C GLU A 27 -11.75 14.17 8.32
N HIS A 28 -10.47 13.96 8.59
CA HIS A 28 -9.92 14.05 9.95
C HIS A 28 -9.14 15.34 10.25
N ASN A 29 -8.88 16.19 9.25
CA ASN A 29 -8.09 17.41 9.41
C ASN A 29 -8.77 18.62 8.82
N LYS A 30 -9.23 19.53 9.69
CA LYS A 30 -9.94 20.77 9.31
C LYS A 30 -9.05 21.77 8.55
N ASN A 31 -7.74 21.72 8.74
CA ASN A 31 -6.76 22.59 8.09
C ASN A 31 -6.47 22.17 6.63
N THR A 32 -7.51 21.76 5.91
CA THR A 32 -7.41 21.33 4.50
C THR A 32 -8.17 22.29 3.61
N SER A 33 -7.61 22.62 2.45
CA SER A 33 -8.27 23.44 1.44
C SER A 33 -8.56 22.62 0.18
N LYS A 34 -9.78 22.77 -0.36
CA LYS A 34 -10.12 22.27 -1.69
C LYS A 34 -9.54 23.15 -2.82
N PHE A 35 -9.19 24.40 -2.50
CA PHE A 35 -8.70 25.39 -3.45
C PHE A 35 -7.23 25.67 -3.21
N LEU A 36 -6.44 25.52 -4.26
CA LEU A 36 -5.01 25.78 -4.24
C LEU A 36 -4.68 27.24 -3.85
N SER A 37 -5.46 28.22 -4.33
CA SER A 37 -5.31 29.64 -4.00
C SER A 37 -5.47 29.96 -2.52
N LYS A 38 -6.24 29.15 -1.79
CA LYS A 38 -6.54 29.34 -0.36
C LYS A 38 -5.67 28.50 0.57
N SER A 39 -4.60 27.91 0.06
CA SER A 39 -3.66 27.11 0.85
C SER A 39 -2.33 27.83 0.98
N SER A 40 -1.60 27.54 2.05
CA SER A 40 -0.19 27.94 2.26
C SER A 40 0.77 26.77 2.02
N ILE A 41 0.27 25.56 2.07
CA ILE A 41 1.03 24.33 1.88
C ILE A 41 0.42 23.53 0.74
N ILE A 42 1.27 22.97 -0.14
CA ILE A 42 0.91 22.02 -1.18
C ILE A 42 1.50 20.67 -0.78
N TRP A 43 0.63 19.66 -0.65
CA TRP A 43 1.05 18.28 -0.52
C TRP A 43 0.89 17.55 -1.85
N LEU A 44 2.02 17.26 -2.50
CA LEU A 44 2.09 16.41 -3.69
C LEU A 44 2.06 14.94 -3.27
N ILE A 45 0.86 14.42 -2.91
CA ILE A 45 0.68 13.01 -2.58
C ILE A 45 0.81 12.12 -3.83
N ALA A 46 0.53 12.67 -5.01
CA ALA A 46 0.71 12.06 -6.31
C ALA A 46 1.79 12.83 -7.09
N PRO A 47 3.08 12.50 -6.87
CA PRO A 47 4.22 13.26 -7.43
C PRO A 47 4.27 13.26 -8.96
N TRP A 48 3.71 12.23 -9.64
CA TRP A 48 3.64 12.15 -11.09
C TRP A 48 2.68 13.15 -11.74
N GLN A 49 1.93 13.90 -10.94
CA GLN A 49 1.03 14.96 -11.43
C GLN A 49 1.49 16.37 -11.02
N TRP A 50 2.73 16.53 -10.60
CA TRP A 50 3.23 17.81 -10.10
C TRP A 50 3.13 18.94 -11.16
N GLU A 51 3.34 18.64 -12.44
CA GLU A 51 3.27 19.59 -13.56
C GLU A 51 1.87 20.17 -13.80
N LYS A 52 0.82 19.53 -13.26
CA LYS A 52 -0.55 20.07 -13.29
C LYS A 52 -0.75 21.27 -12.37
N ILE A 53 0.20 21.53 -11.49
CA ILE A 53 0.19 22.70 -10.59
C ILE A 53 1.05 23.79 -11.21
N SER A 54 0.50 25.01 -11.30
CA SER A 54 1.24 26.11 -11.89
C SER A 54 2.53 26.43 -11.11
N THR A 55 3.58 26.77 -11.83
CA THR A 55 4.89 27.13 -11.25
C THR A 55 4.80 28.32 -10.29
N HIS A 56 3.85 29.24 -10.52
CA HIS A 56 3.58 30.36 -9.61
C HIS A 56 3.19 29.85 -8.22
N HIS A 57 2.28 28.88 -8.13
CA HIS A 57 1.87 28.29 -6.85
C HIS A 57 2.98 27.46 -6.20
N LEU A 58 3.73 26.70 -7.01
CA LEU A 58 4.85 25.90 -6.51
C LEU A 58 5.97 26.78 -5.93
N LYS A 59 6.21 27.97 -6.50
CA LYS A 59 7.23 28.93 -5.99
C LYS A 59 6.76 29.75 -4.80
N SER A 60 5.45 29.96 -4.63
CA SER A 60 4.91 30.87 -3.62
C SER A 60 4.38 30.18 -2.36
N LYS A 61 4.40 28.85 -2.30
CA LYS A 61 3.86 28.04 -1.20
C LYS A 61 4.87 26.99 -0.77
N LYS A 62 4.78 26.55 0.49
CA LYS A 62 5.53 25.39 0.97
C LYS A 62 5.07 24.14 0.24
N VAL A 63 6.00 23.38 -0.35
CA VAL A 63 5.71 22.18 -1.12
C VAL A 63 6.30 20.95 -0.43
N VAL A 64 5.45 20.03 -0.02
CA VAL A 64 5.81 18.70 0.51
C VAL A 64 5.47 17.65 -0.53
N CYS A 65 6.46 16.85 -0.92
CA CYS A 65 6.31 15.85 -1.97
C CYS A 65 6.47 14.43 -1.42
N THR A 66 5.48 13.57 -1.61
CA THR A 66 5.55 12.15 -1.25
C THR A 66 6.17 11.35 -2.38
N ILE A 67 7.24 10.62 -2.09
CA ILE A 67 7.77 9.57 -2.97
C ILE A 67 7.35 8.22 -2.39
N HIS A 68 6.49 7.51 -3.08
CA HIS A 68 5.97 6.21 -2.61
C HIS A 68 7.02 5.12 -2.71
N HIS A 69 7.73 5.03 -3.81
CA HIS A 69 8.88 4.15 -4.08
C HIS A 69 9.54 4.56 -5.39
N ILE A 70 10.73 4.05 -5.62
CA ILE A 70 11.42 4.10 -6.91
C ILE A 70 11.53 2.67 -7.42
N ASP A 71 11.04 2.42 -8.62
CA ASP A 71 11.29 1.19 -9.36
C ASP A 71 12.62 1.34 -10.10
N GLU A 72 13.70 0.86 -9.50
CA GLU A 72 15.07 1.03 -10.01
C GLU A 72 15.23 0.45 -11.42
N THR A 73 14.41 -0.53 -11.80
CA THR A 73 14.42 -1.11 -13.16
C THR A 73 13.84 -0.17 -14.22
N LYS A 74 13.12 0.87 -13.81
CA LYS A 74 12.46 1.88 -14.66
C LYS A 74 12.93 3.30 -14.39
N PHE A 75 13.85 3.48 -13.44
CA PHE A 75 14.38 4.79 -13.05
C PHE A 75 15.54 5.18 -13.94
N ASP A 76 15.21 5.50 -15.19
CA ASP A 76 16.13 5.91 -16.24
C ASP A 76 16.48 7.41 -16.17
N LYS A 77 17.29 7.87 -17.12
CA LYS A 77 17.70 9.27 -17.21
C LYS A 77 16.50 10.24 -17.25
N LYS A 78 15.42 9.87 -17.92
CA LYS A 78 14.22 10.70 -18.03
C LYS A 78 13.55 10.87 -16.67
N GLU A 79 13.45 9.79 -15.87
CA GLU A 79 12.88 9.85 -14.53
C GLU A 79 13.79 10.64 -13.56
N ILE A 80 15.11 10.52 -13.69
CA ILE A 80 16.08 11.31 -12.93
C ILE A 80 15.92 12.80 -13.26
N ASP A 81 15.85 13.16 -14.54
CA ASP A 81 15.66 14.56 -14.98
C ASP A 81 14.30 15.12 -14.51
N ASN A 82 13.25 14.30 -14.54
CA ASN A 82 11.93 14.68 -14.03
C ASN A 82 11.94 14.88 -12.50
N PHE A 83 12.64 14.02 -11.78
CA PHE A 83 12.86 14.20 -10.35
C PHE A 83 13.59 15.52 -10.07
N ALA A 84 14.70 15.80 -10.76
CA ALA A 84 15.49 17.01 -10.59
C ALA A 84 14.69 18.29 -10.89
N LYS A 85 13.86 18.29 -11.94
CA LYS A 85 12.96 19.42 -12.25
C LYS A 85 11.96 19.68 -11.13
N ARG A 86 11.35 18.63 -10.58
CA ARG A 86 10.41 18.75 -9.46
C ARG A 86 11.13 19.22 -8.18
N ASP A 87 12.34 18.74 -7.93
CA ASP A 87 13.14 19.09 -6.75
C ASP A 87 13.39 20.60 -6.61
N LEU A 88 13.41 21.36 -7.71
CA LEU A 88 13.53 22.81 -7.70
C LEU A 88 12.37 23.52 -6.96
N PHE A 89 11.22 22.85 -6.80
CA PHE A 89 10.03 23.41 -6.19
C PHE A 89 9.66 22.78 -4.84
N VAL A 90 10.31 21.67 -4.48
CA VAL A 90 10.01 20.93 -3.24
C VAL A 90 10.81 21.50 -2.08
N ASP A 91 10.16 21.73 -0.95
CA ASP A 91 10.84 22.11 0.31
C ASP A 91 11.23 20.86 1.10
N TYR A 92 10.33 19.86 1.19
CA TYR A 92 10.56 18.62 1.93
C TYR A 92 9.99 17.42 1.18
N TYR A 93 10.65 16.29 1.36
CA TYR A 93 10.13 15.01 0.92
C TYR A 93 9.51 14.21 2.06
N HIS A 94 8.49 13.48 1.73
CA HIS A 94 7.90 12.44 2.57
C HIS A 94 8.09 11.08 1.88
N VAL A 95 8.46 10.06 2.65
CA VAL A 95 8.57 8.66 2.20
C VAL A 95 7.91 7.73 3.20
N PRO A 96 7.23 6.64 2.76
CA PRO A 96 6.48 5.77 3.65
C PRO A 96 7.35 4.76 4.42
N SER A 97 8.60 4.52 4.01
CA SER A 97 9.46 3.47 4.58
C SER A 97 10.94 3.83 4.54
N ILE A 98 11.73 3.17 5.38
CA ILE A 98 13.20 3.28 5.38
C ILE A 98 13.79 2.84 4.02
N LYS A 99 13.19 1.83 3.38
CA LYS A 99 13.62 1.42 2.03
C LYS A 99 13.48 2.55 1.02
N THR A 100 12.34 3.23 0.99
CA THR A 100 12.14 4.38 0.12
C THR A 100 13.05 5.55 0.50
N PHE A 101 13.30 5.78 1.79
CA PHE A 101 14.30 6.76 2.23
C PHE A 101 15.67 6.48 1.62
N ASN A 102 16.13 5.24 1.66
CA ASN A 102 17.43 4.86 1.09
C ASN A 102 17.50 5.04 -0.43
N GLN A 103 16.38 4.92 -1.14
CA GLN A 103 16.30 5.19 -2.57
C GLN A 103 16.37 6.70 -2.89
N VAL A 104 15.78 7.53 -2.04
CA VAL A 104 15.63 8.98 -2.31
C VAL A 104 16.78 9.83 -1.77
N LYS A 105 17.43 9.41 -0.67
CA LYS A 105 18.42 10.22 0.06
C LYS A 105 19.60 10.75 -0.77
N ASN A 106 19.94 10.07 -1.84
CA ASN A 106 21.04 10.47 -2.73
C ASN A 106 20.56 11.28 -3.96
N LEU A 107 19.26 11.48 -4.10
CA LEU A 107 18.65 12.21 -5.22
C LEU A 107 18.38 13.68 -4.90
N THR A 108 18.41 14.05 -3.62
CA THR A 108 18.12 15.40 -3.16
C THR A 108 18.91 15.74 -1.90
N SER A 109 19.22 17.03 -1.72
CA SER A 109 19.73 17.57 -0.46
C SER A 109 18.62 18.04 0.50
N LYS A 110 17.38 17.98 0.07
CA LYS A 110 16.22 18.40 0.88
C LYS A 110 15.97 17.42 2.03
N ARG A 111 15.36 17.92 3.11
CA ARG A 111 14.97 17.08 4.23
C ARG A 111 13.95 16.04 3.80
N ILE A 112 14.15 14.80 4.26
CA ILE A 112 13.25 13.67 3.99
C ILE A 112 12.65 13.22 5.32
N PHE A 113 11.31 13.19 5.39
CA PHE A 113 10.56 12.65 6.51
C PHE A 113 10.13 11.22 6.19
N THR A 114 10.50 10.28 7.04
CA THR A 114 10.08 8.87 6.91
C THR A 114 8.92 8.64 7.85
N ILE A 115 7.71 8.58 7.29
CA ILE A 115 6.45 8.44 8.03
C ILE A 115 5.58 7.42 7.32
N PRO A 116 5.26 6.26 7.92
CA PRO A 116 4.32 5.34 7.32
C PRO A 116 2.93 5.98 7.27
N PHE A 117 2.17 5.69 6.19
CA PHE A 117 0.78 6.12 6.14
C PHE A 117 -0.02 5.44 7.26
N TRP A 118 -1.04 6.15 7.73
CA TRP A 118 -1.97 5.68 8.76
C TRP A 118 -2.84 4.53 8.27
N ILE A 119 -3.44 3.82 9.21
CA ILE A 119 -4.49 2.84 8.95
C ILE A 119 -5.82 3.32 9.51
N ASN A 120 -6.89 3.15 8.73
CA ASN A 120 -8.25 3.44 9.17
C ASN A 120 -8.87 2.19 9.81
N GLN A 121 -8.76 2.08 11.13
CA GLN A 121 -9.29 0.96 11.93
C GLN A 121 -10.83 0.90 11.98
N ASN A 122 -11.53 1.91 11.50
CA ASN A 122 -12.98 1.87 11.36
C ASN A 122 -13.39 1.09 10.10
N ILE A 123 -12.50 1.02 9.12
CA ILE A 123 -12.69 0.26 7.86
C ILE A 123 -12.07 -1.12 8.00
N PHE A 124 -10.78 -1.19 8.39
CA PHE A 124 -10.05 -2.44 8.54
C PHE A 124 -9.97 -2.83 10.00
N LYS A 125 -10.54 -3.99 10.33
CA LYS A 125 -10.63 -4.48 11.72
C LYS A 125 -10.80 -5.98 11.78
N ASP A 126 -10.44 -6.56 12.90
CA ASP A 126 -10.68 -7.95 13.25
C ASP A 126 -12.18 -8.21 13.46
N ILE A 127 -12.75 -9.11 12.68
CA ILE A 127 -14.13 -9.60 12.81
C ILE A 127 -14.09 -10.86 13.64
N LYS A 128 -14.85 -10.90 14.74
CA LYS A 128 -14.79 -12.01 15.71
C LYS A 128 -15.43 -13.28 15.18
N ASP A 129 -16.60 -13.15 14.57
CA ASP A 129 -17.31 -14.28 13.99
C ASP A 129 -16.87 -14.52 12.54
N LYS A 130 -15.71 -15.16 12.42
CA LYS A 130 -15.14 -15.52 11.11
C LYS A 130 -15.89 -16.69 10.47
N THR A 131 -16.56 -17.52 11.25
CA THR A 131 -17.33 -18.67 10.75
C THR A 131 -18.53 -18.19 9.96
N SER A 132 -19.40 -17.39 10.57
CA SER A 132 -20.57 -16.83 9.87
C SER A 132 -20.14 -15.92 8.69
N LEU A 133 -18.98 -15.25 8.80
CA LEU A 133 -18.46 -14.47 7.70
C LEU A 133 -18.09 -15.35 6.50
N ARG A 134 -17.39 -16.47 6.72
CA ARG A 134 -17.02 -17.42 5.65
C ARG A 134 -18.25 -18.04 5.02
N GLU A 135 -19.26 -18.39 5.81
CA GLU A 135 -20.55 -18.89 5.31
C GLU A 135 -21.24 -17.88 4.39
N ALA A 136 -21.27 -16.59 4.78
CA ALA A 136 -21.84 -15.52 3.97
C ALA A 136 -21.16 -15.37 2.61
N TYR A 137 -19.85 -15.65 2.54
CA TYR A 137 -19.09 -15.69 1.30
C TYR A 137 -19.04 -17.06 0.62
N LYS A 138 -19.79 -18.07 1.13
CA LYS A 138 -19.81 -19.44 0.61
C LYS A 138 -18.42 -20.09 0.58
N ILE A 139 -17.58 -19.78 1.54
CA ILE A 139 -16.26 -20.37 1.72
C ILE A 139 -16.41 -21.57 2.65
N ASP A 140 -15.99 -22.75 2.18
CA ASP A 140 -15.96 -23.96 2.97
C ASP A 140 -15.20 -23.74 4.29
N LYS A 141 -15.78 -24.19 5.42
CA LYS A 141 -15.19 -24.05 6.76
C LYS A 141 -13.81 -24.71 6.87
N ASP A 142 -13.58 -25.80 6.15
CA ASP A 142 -12.35 -26.58 6.17
C ASP A 142 -11.35 -26.15 5.07
N ALA A 143 -11.72 -25.15 4.23
CA ALA A 143 -10.82 -24.64 3.21
C ALA A 143 -9.67 -23.85 3.83
N PHE A 144 -8.44 -24.14 3.42
CA PHE A 144 -7.29 -23.28 3.67
C PHE A 144 -7.26 -22.14 2.66
N THR A 145 -7.56 -20.92 3.11
CA THR A 145 -7.73 -19.77 2.23
C THR A 145 -6.47 -18.91 2.17
N VAL A 146 -6.00 -18.64 0.96
CA VAL A 146 -4.84 -17.77 0.71
C VAL A 146 -5.23 -16.58 -0.15
N GLY A 147 -4.80 -15.38 0.23
CA GLY A 147 -5.18 -14.14 -0.45
C GLY A 147 -4.04 -13.38 -1.09
N SER A 148 -4.39 -12.69 -2.20
CA SER A 148 -3.58 -11.64 -2.83
C SER A 148 -4.52 -10.63 -3.50
N PHE A 149 -4.55 -9.37 -3.01
CA PHE A 149 -5.52 -8.34 -3.42
C PHE A 149 -4.85 -7.18 -4.15
N GLN A 150 -3.91 -7.49 -5.04
CA GLN A 150 -3.17 -6.49 -5.80
C GLN A 150 -3.27 -6.76 -7.31
N ARG A 151 -3.14 -5.71 -8.11
CA ARG A 151 -3.02 -5.86 -9.57
C ARG A 151 -1.81 -6.69 -9.94
N ASP A 152 -1.99 -7.69 -10.80
CA ASP A 152 -0.92 -8.60 -11.22
C ASP A 152 -0.64 -8.60 -12.74
N THR A 153 -1.50 -7.93 -13.51
CA THR A 153 -1.44 -7.94 -14.98
C THR A 153 -1.18 -6.54 -15.52
N GLU A 154 -0.30 -6.42 -16.49
CA GLU A 154 -0.04 -5.20 -17.25
C GLU A 154 -0.23 -5.42 -18.75
N GLY A 155 0.01 -4.41 -19.58
CA GLY A 155 -0.21 -4.47 -21.02
C GLY A 155 -1.68 -4.38 -21.45
N HIS A 156 -1.92 -4.19 -22.75
CA HIS A 156 -3.25 -4.14 -23.34
C HIS A 156 -3.83 -5.52 -23.61
N ASP A 157 -2.96 -6.52 -23.74
CA ASP A 157 -3.29 -7.93 -23.97
C ASP A 157 -3.94 -8.60 -22.74
N LEU A 158 -3.83 -8.02 -21.56
CA LEU A 158 -4.31 -8.55 -20.29
C LEU A 158 -3.72 -9.93 -19.94
N GLN A 159 -2.52 -10.26 -20.46
CA GLN A 159 -1.83 -11.52 -20.22
C GLN A 159 -0.47 -11.34 -19.56
N SER A 160 0.21 -10.24 -19.87
CA SER A 160 1.55 -9.98 -19.38
C SER A 160 1.58 -9.79 -17.86
N PRO A 161 2.46 -10.52 -17.15
CA PRO A 161 2.59 -10.38 -15.70
C PRO A 161 3.19 -9.02 -15.33
N LYS A 162 2.63 -8.37 -14.34
CA LYS A 162 3.24 -7.20 -13.71
C LYS A 162 4.32 -7.67 -12.73
N LEU A 163 5.51 -7.98 -13.22
CA LEU A 163 6.60 -8.61 -12.46
C LEU A 163 7.00 -7.83 -11.20
N SER A 164 6.88 -6.49 -11.19
CA SER A 164 7.11 -5.69 -9.98
C SER A 164 6.19 -6.08 -8.81
N LYS A 165 5.02 -6.68 -9.10
CA LYS A 165 4.07 -7.19 -8.10
C LYS A 165 4.24 -8.68 -7.77
N GLY A 166 5.14 -9.38 -8.46
CA GLY A 166 5.50 -10.77 -8.22
C GLY A 166 4.37 -11.79 -8.35
N PRO A 167 3.53 -11.72 -9.41
CA PRO A 167 2.45 -12.69 -9.60
C PRO A 167 2.97 -14.10 -9.87
N ASP A 168 4.11 -14.23 -10.50
CA ASP A 168 4.86 -15.48 -10.70
C ASP A 168 5.27 -16.09 -9.35
N ILE A 169 5.87 -15.30 -8.46
CA ILE A 169 6.23 -15.73 -7.10
C ILE A 169 4.98 -16.14 -6.32
N PHE A 170 3.85 -15.45 -6.54
CA PHE A 170 2.60 -15.84 -5.90
C PHE A 170 2.17 -17.24 -6.34
N ILE A 171 2.16 -17.51 -7.64
CA ILE A 171 1.81 -18.84 -8.20
C ILE A 171 2.74 -19.93 -7.68
N ASP A 172 4.06 -19.70 -7.66
CA ASP A 172 5.01 -20.68 -7.13
C ASP A 172 4.70 -21.06 -5.68
N ASN A 173 4.39 -20.06 -4.83
CA ASN A 173 4.00 -20.32 -3.44
C ASN A 173 2.64 -21.02 -3.31
N ILE A 174 1.68 -20.75 -4.18
CA ILE A 174 0.40 -21.45 -4.22
C ILE A 174 0.60 -22.93 -4.61
N LEU A 175 1.45 -23.21 -5.58
CA LEU A 175 1.77 -24.58 -5.98
C LEU A 175 2.45 -25.36 -4.83
N GLU A 176 3.33 -24.72 -4.08
CA GLU A 176 3.95 -25.35 -2.89
C GLU A 176 2.91 -25.60 -1.78
N LEU A 177 2.00 -24.65 -1.53
CA LEU A 177 0.92 -24.84 -0.56
C LEU A 177 -0.02 -25.98 -0.96
N ARG A 178 -0.34 -26.12 -2.24
CA ARG A 178 -1.23 -27.17 -2.75
C ARG A 178 -0.72 -28.57 -2.45
N LYS A 179 0.58 -28.76 -2.31
CA LYS A 179 1.18 -30.06 -1.94
C LYS A 179 0.82 -30.45 -0.49
N LYS A 180 0.64 -29.45 0.39
CA LYS A 180 0.38 -29.63 1.83
C LYS A 180 -1.09 -29.50 2.17
N GLU A 181 -1.78 -28.55 1.53
CA GLU A 181 -3.17 -28.17 1.82
C GLU A 181 -4.09 -28.72 0.73
N LYS A 182 -4.73 -29.87 1.01
CA LYS A 182 -5.61 -30.52 0.02
C LYS A 182 -6.86 -29.69 -0.33
N ASN A 183 -7.41 -28.97 0.66
CA ASN A 183 -8.56 -28.09 0.48
C ASN A 183 -8.12 -26.62 0.38
N LEU A 184 -7.20 -26.33 -0.55
CA LEU A 184 -6.70 -24.96 -0.80
C LEU A 184 -7.70 -24.19 -1.65
N LEU A 185 -8.03 -22.96 -1.21
CA LEU A 185 -8.83 -21.99 -1.94
C LEU A 185 -8.11 -20.66 -2.02
N VAL A 186 -7.94 -20.09 -3.21
CA VAL A 186 -7.32 -18.79 -3.41
C VAL A 186 -8.39 -17.69 -3.48
N LEU A 187 -8.26 -16.66 -2.63
CA LEU A 187 -9.11 -15.47 -2.71
C LEU A 187 -8.36 -14.34 -3.41
N LEU A 188 -8.93 -13.86 -4.50
CA LEU A 188 -8.39 -12.76 -5.29
C LEU A 188 -9.32 -11.55 -5.21
N ALA A 189 -8.76 -10.37 -5.01
CA ALA A 189 -9.51 -9.11 -5.13
C ALA A 189 -8.69 -8.10 -5.91
N GLY A 190 -9.37 -7.03 -6.37
CA GLY A 190 -8.73 -5.94 -7.12
C GLY A 190 -8.81 -6.11 -8.63
N TYR A 191 -8.30 -5.11 -9.31
CA TYR A 191 -8.44 -4.96 -10.76
C TYR A 191 -7.29 -5.62 -11.52
N ARG A 192 -7.55 -6.16 -12.73
CA ARG A 192 -6.55 -6.76 -13.63
C ARG A 192 -5.78 -7.94 -12.98
N ARG A 193 -6.52 -9.01 -12.65
CA ARG A 193 -6.02 -10.25 -12.06
C ARG A 193 -5.88 -11.40 -13.09
N HIS A 194 -5.82 -11.07 -14.37
CA HIS A 194 -5.91 -12.05 -15.47
C HIS A 194 -4.75 -13.04 -15.45
N TYR A 195 -3.51 -12.58 -15.21
CA TYR A 195 -2.34 -13.47 -15.17
C TYR A 195 -2.50 -14.55 -14.10
N VAL A 196 -2.78 -14.16 -12.86
CA VAL A 196 -2.94 -15.11 -11.75
C VAL A 196 -4.14 -16.03 -11.99
N ILE A 197 -5.27 -15.52 -12.48
CA ILE A 197 -6.46 -16.31 -12.81
C ILE A 197 -6.12 -17.37 -13.88
N ASN A 198 -5.41 -17.00 -14.93
CA ASN A 198 -5.01 -17.92 -16.00
C ASN A 198 -4.11 -19.05 -15.46
N GLU A 199 -3.11 -18.71 -14.64
CA GLU A 199 -2.23 -19.70 -14.04
C GLU A 199 -2.97 -20.62 -13.04
N LEU A 200 -3.89 -20.11 -12.23
CA LEU A 200 -4.71 -20.92 -11.32
C LEU A 200 -5.59 -21.91 -12.10
N ASN A 201 -6.22 -21.46 -13.21
CA ASN A 201 -7.00 -22.33 -14.10
C ASN A 201 -6.14 -23.43 -14.71
N LYS A 202 -4.96 -23.08 -15.23
CA LYS A 202 -4.01 -24.01 -15.83
C LYS A 202 -3.58 -25.13 -14.87
N HIS A 203 -3.47 -24.81 -13.58
CA HIS A 203 -3.09 -25.75 -12.53
C HIS A 203 -4.27 -26.36 -11.77
N ASN A 204 -5.52 -26.12 -12.22
CA ASN A 204 -6.74 -26.60 -11.58
C ASN A 204 -6.82 -26.26 -10.07
N ILE A 205 -6.44 -25.02 -9.72
CA ILE A 205 -6.48 -24.53 -8.35
C ILE A 205 -7.79 -23.73 -8.15
N PRO A 206 -8.63 -24.11 -7.19
CA PRO A 206 -9.85 -23.36 -6.90
C PRO A 206 -9.58 -21.95 -6.44
N PHE A 207 -10.36 -21.00 -6.95
CA PHE A 207 -10.27 -19.59 -6.53
C PHE A 207 -11.62 -18.89 -6.57
N MET A 208 -11.73 -17.80 -5.82
CA MET A 208 -12.83 -16.84 -5.90
C MET A 208 -12.24 -15.46 -6.23
N TYR A 209 -12.91 -14.73 -7.13
CA TYR A 209 -12.45 -13.43 -7.59
C TYR A 209 -13.46 -12.32 -7.35
N PHE A 210 -13.01 -11.25 -6.72
CA PHE A 210 -13.80 -10.08 -6.32
C PHE A 210 -13.20 -8.81 -6.98
N GLU A 211 -13.58 -8.53 -8.21
CA GLU A 211 -12.91 -7.50 -9.04
C GLU A 211 -13.04 -6.08 -8.48
N ARG A 212 -14.26 -5.62 -8.27
CA ARG A 212 -14.56 -4.24 -7.88
C ARG A 212 -15.14 -4.18 -6.47
N SER A 213 -14.35 -4.56 -5.51
CA SER A 213 -14.79 -4.68 -4.13
C SER A 213 -14.73 -3.35 -3.40
N SER A 214 -15.76 -3.06 -2.60
CA SER A 214 -15.70 -1.98 -1.62
C SER A 214 -14.66 -2.29 -0.54
N LEU A 215 -14.20 -1.27 0.19
CA LEU A 215 -13.26 -1.46 1.30
C LEU A 215 -13.85 -2.36 2.41
N LYS A 216 -15.19 -2.35 2.57
CA LYS A 216 -15.86 -3.30 3.48
C LYS A 216 -15.64 -4.73 3.03
N ILE A 217 -15.88 -5.04 1.77
CA ILE A 217 -15.67 -6.39 1.20
C ILE A 217 -14.20 -6.78 1.33
N ILE A 218 -13.26 -5.87 1.05
CA ILE A 218 -11.82 -6.14 1.22
C ILE A 218 -11.50 -6.51 2.67
N ASN A 219 -12.05 -5.79 3.67
CA ASN A 219 -11.87 -6.15 5.06
C ASN A 219 -12.49 -7.51 5.39
N ASP A 220 -13.69 -7.79 4.89
CA ASP A 220 -14.35 -9.08 5.08
C ASP A 220 -13.47 -10.21 4.51
N LEU A 221 -12.95 -10.04 3.30
CA LEU A 221 -12.04 -11.02 2.67
C LEU A 221 -10.75 -11.22 3.47
N TYR A 222 -10.12 -10.15 4.01
CA TYR A 222 -8.97 -10.31 4.90
C TYR A 222 -9.33 -11.21 6.09
N ASN A 223 -10.50 -11.01 6.70
CA ASN A 223 -10.95 -11.82 7.84
C ASN A 223 -11.32 -13.27 7.48
N CYS A 224 -11.55 -13.57 6.21
CA CYS A 224 -11.77 -14.94 5.71
C CYS A 224 -10.47 -15.71 5.46
N LEU A 225 -9.30 -15.05 5.47
CA LEU A 225 -8.03 -15.67 5.10
C LEU A 225 -7.36 -16.42 6.25
N ASN A 226 -6.76 -17.57 5.91
CA ASN A 226 -5.76 -18.24 6.73
C ASN A 226 -4.35 -17.65 6.49
N LEU A 227 -4.10 -17.10 5.30
CA LEU A 227 -2.82 -16.51 4.95
C LEU A 227 -2.96 -15.45 3.85
N TYR A 228 -2.27 -14.33 4.00
CA TYR A 228 -2.08 -13.35 2.94
C TYR A 228 -0.61 -13.33 2.49
N LEU A 229 -0.35 -13.29 1.19
CA LEU A 229 1.00 -13.25 0.63
C LEU A 229 1.29 -11.90 -0.06
N VAL A 230 2.35 -11.22 0.37
CA VAL A 230 2.92 -10.07 -0.33
C VAL A 230 4.14 -10.54 -1.12
N THR A 231 3.97 -10.73 -2.41
CA THR A 231 4.99 -11.29 -3.31
C THR A 231 5.70 -10.23 -4.16
N SER A 232 5.35 -8.96 -3.99
CA SER A 232 5.92 -7.86 -4.77
C SER A 232 7.45 -7.81 -4.69
N ARG A 233 8.08 -7.46 -5.82
CA ARG A 233 9.52 -7.16 -5.89
C ARG A 233 9.81 -5.71 -5.53
N VAL A 234 8.88 -4.82 -5.87
CA VAL A 234 9.02 -3.37 -5.66
C VAL A 234 7.76 -2.80 -5.02
N GLU A 235 7.90 -2.20 -3.86
CA GLU A 235 6.83 -1.51 -3.11
C GLU A 235 7.45 -0.48 -2.16
N GLY A 236 6.74 0.63 -1.93
CA GLY A 236 7.13 1.58 -0.90
C GLY A 236 6.44 1.31 0.43
N GLY A 237 5.14 1.05 0.37
CA GLY A 237 4.31 0.75 1.53
C GLY A 237 3.11 -0.07 1.10
N PRO A 238 3.24 -1.42 0.94
CA PRO A 238 2.09 -2.24 0.59
C PRO A 238 0.99 -2.09 1.63
N ALA A 239 -0.13 -1.49 1.26
CA ALA A 239 -1.25 -1.25 2.19
C ALA A 239 -1.73 -2.56 2.84
N ALA A 240 -1.66 -3.67 2.12
CA ALA A 240 -2.01 -4.99 2.62
C ALA A 240 -1.27 -5.37 3.92
N ILE A 241 -0.04 -4.89 4.14
CA ILE A 241 0.69 -5.18 5.39
C ILE A 241 -0.04 -4.61 6.59
N THR A 242 -0.40 -3.34 6.56
CA THR A 242 -1.10 -2.68 7.66
C THR A 242 -2.57 -3.07 7.74
N GLU A 243 -3.21 -3.34 6.60
CA GLU A 243 -4.60 -3.79 6.54
C GLU A 243 -4.76 -5.21 7.11
N CYS A 244 -3.92 -6.18 6.73
CA CYS A 244 -3.88 -7.50 7.33
C CYS A 244 -3.54 -7.46 8.81
N ALA A 245 -2.54 -6.66 9.19
CA ALA A 245 -2.10 -6.56 10.57
C ALA A 245 -3.22 -6.06 11.50
N ILE A 246 -3.92 -4.98 11.13
CA ILE A 246 -5.02 -4.44 11.96
C ILE A 246 -6.25 -5.35 11.98
N SER A 247 -6.48 -6.12 10.91
CA SER A 247 -7.54 -7.13 10.81
C SER A 247 -7.15 -8.48 11.44
N LYS A 248 -5.93 -8.59 11.99
CA LYS A 248 -5.34 -9.82 12.52
C LYS A 248 -5.36 -10.98 11.52
N THR A 249 -5.18 -10.67 10.26
CA THR A 249 -5.01 -11.65 9.20
C THR A 249 -3.56 -12.10 9.17
N PRO A 250 -3.27 -13.43 9.23
CA PRO A 250 -1.90 -13.92 9.09
C PRO A 250 -1.28 -13.48 7.76
N ILE A 251 -0.08 -12.90 7.80
CA ILE A 251 0.58 -12.35 6.62
C ILE A 251 2.05 -12.74 6.57
N ILE A 252 2.50 -13.09 5.38
CA ILE A 252 3.90 -13.27 5.04
C ILE A 252 4.23 -12.31 3.88
N SER A 253 5.39 -11.69 3.94
CA SER A 253 5.83 -10.72 2.95
C SER A 253 7.24 -11.02 2.47
N ARG A 254 7.50 -10.69 1.21
CA ARG A 254 8.88 -10.41 0.81
C ARG A 254 9.38 -9.17 1.55
N ASP A 255 10.71 -9.03 1.60
CA ASP A 255 11.34 -7.86 2.19
C ASP A 255 11.16 -6.64 1.28
N VAL A 256 9.98 -6.01 1.29
CA VAL A 256 9.62 -4.86 0.46
C VAL A 256 8.98 -3.74 1.27
N GLY A 257 9.25 -2.52 0.85
CA GLY A 257 8.66 -1.32 1.45
C GLY A 257 8.80 -1.31 2.97
N LEU A 258 7.66 -1.18 3.64
CA LEU A 258 7.57 -1.10 5.10
C LEU A 258 7.47 -2.47 5.82
N ALA A 259 7.77 -3.59 5.14
CA ALA A 259 7.63 -4.92 5.75
C ALA A 259 8.42 -5.04 7.07
N ARG A 260 9.67 -4.60 7.10
CA ARG A 260 10.52 -4.68 8.31
C ARG A 260 10.07 -3.77 9.45
N GLU A 261 9.34 -2.70 9.16
CA GLU A 261 8.83 -1.78 10.17
C GLU A 261 7.61 -2.34 10.91
N PHE A 262 6.81 -3.21 10.24
CA PHE A 262 5.54 -3.69 10.75
C PHE A 262 5.46 -5.19 10.99
N LEU A 263 6.29 -6.00 10.32
CA LEU A 263 6.29 -7.45 10.47
C LEU A 263 7.51 -7.92 11.28
N HIS A 264 7.32 -9.00 12.03
CA HIS A 264 8.42 -9.71 12.66
C HIS A 264 9.32 -10.34 11.57
N SER A 265 10.60 -10.46 11.83
CA SER A 265 11.56 -11.04 10.88
C SER A 265 11.15 -12.44 10.39
N ASN A 266 10.52 -13.25 11.26
CA ASN A 266 10.00 -14.56 10.90
C ASN A 266 8.88 -14.54 9.86
N SER A 267 8.19 -13.40 9.70
CA SER A 267 7.12 -13.22 8.70
C SER A 267 7.63 -12.69 7.37
N ILE A 268 8.96 -12.60 7.20
CA ILE A 268 9.61 -12.05 6.02
C ILE A 268 10.56 -13.08 5.42
N ALA A 269 10.38 -13.36 4.12
CA ALA A 269 11.33 -14.14 3.33
C ALA A 269 11.33 -13.64 1.89
N ASN A 270 12.45 -13.78 1.17
CA ASN A 270 12.50 -13.36 -0.24
C ASN A 270 12.13 -14.49 -1.20
N ASP A 271 12.41 -15.72 -0.81
CA ASP A 271 12.17 -16.91 -1.62
C ASP A 271 11.42 -17.96 -0.81
N ASN A 272 10.62 -18.78 -1.49
CA ASN A 272 9.84 -19.86 -0.87
C ASN A 272 9.10 -19.39 0.40
N LEU A 273 8.33 -18.31 0.28
CA LEU A 273 7.73 -17.60 1.42
C LEU A 273 6.99 -18.57 2.37
N THR A 274 6.18 -19.46 1.81
CA THR A 274 5.36 -20.40 2.58
C THR A 274 6.13 -21.52 3.27
N THR A 275 7.41 -21.64 2.99
CA THR A 275 8.33 -22.58 3.65
C THR A 275 9.25 -21.86 4.63
N ASN A 276 9.76 -20.69 4.26
CA ASN A 276 10.82 -19.98 4.95
C ASN A 276 10.30 -18.92 5.93
N ALA A 277 9.00 -18.62 5.92
CA ALA A 277 8.40 -17.63 6.82
C ALA A 277 7.19 -18.17 7.56
N LYS A 278 6.91 -17.57 8.74
CA LYS A 278 5.74 -17.87 9.57
C LYS A 278 5.10 -16.57 10.03
N PRO A 279 3.79 -16.40 9.91
CA PRO A 279 3.11 -15.19 10.35
C PRO A 279 3.25 -14.98 11.86
N ASP A 280 3.63 -13.77 12.27
CA ASP A 280 3.47 -13.28 13.64
C ASP A 280 2.41 -12.18 13.66
N THR A 281 1.17 -12.60 13.73
CA THR A 281 -0.01 -11.72 13.67
C THR A 281 -0.08 -10.76 14.86
N SER A 282 0.35 -11.21 16.04
CA SER A 282 0.32 -10.39 17.25
C SER A 282 1.33 -9.25 17.17
N TYR A 283 2.54 -9.53 16.74
CA TYR A 283 3.56 -8.50 16.53
C TYR A 283 3.11 -7.46 15.50
N ALA A 284 2.62 -7.92 14.34
CA ALA A 284 2.15 -7.05 13.27
C ALA A 284 1.01 -6.14 13.74
N TYR A 285 0.04 -6.68 14.48
CA TYR A 285 -1.06 -5.91 15.07
C TYR A 285 -0.57 -4.83 16.04
N GLU A 286 0.32 -5.18 16.98
CA GLU A 286 0.85 -4.24 17.98
C GLU A 286 1.65 -3.09 17.34
N LYS A 287 2.37 -3.36 16.26
CA LYS A 287 3.05 -2.32 15.48
C LYS A 287 2.07 -1.43 14.75
N THR A 288 1.08 -2.01 14.09
CA THR A 288 0.16 -1.29 13.20
C THR A 288 -0.85 -0.43 13.96
N LYS A 289 -1.35 -0.87 15.13
CA LYS A 289 -2.30 -0.07 15.91
C LYS A 289 -1.75 1.31 16.32
N ARG A 290 -0.42 1.48 16.33
CA ARG A 290 0.23 2.75 16.68
C ARG A 290 0.04 3.83 15.62
N ILE A 291 -0.26 3.43 14.38
CA ILE A 291 -0.55 4.32 13.25
C ILE A 291 -2.04 4.38 12.89
N SER A 292 -2.92 3.92 13.79
CA SER A 292 -4.37 4.07 13.62
C SER A 292 -4.78 5.55 13.66
N ILE A 293 -5.83 5.90 12.91
CA ILE A 293 -6.42 7.25 12.93
C ILE A 293 -6.99 7.55 14.31
N PRO A 294 -6.81 8.78 14.89
CA PRO A 294 -6.11 9.94 14.31
C PRO A 294 -4.59 9.94 14.58
N LYS A 295 -4.10 9.11 15.49
CA LYS A 295 -2.70 9.12 15.96
C LYS A 295 -1.68 8.97 14.83
N GLY A 296 -1.97 8.12 13.84
CA GLY A 296 -1.12 7.93 12.66
C GLY A 296 -0.93 9.17 11.79
N MET A 297 -1.78 10.20 11.98
CA MET A 297 -1.69 11.46 11.25
C MET A 297 -0.85 12.54 11.98
N GLU A 298 -0.49 12.34 13.24
CA GLU A 298 0.19 13.37 14.05
C GLU A 298 1.56 13.76 13.45
N LYS A 299 2.37 12.76 13.10
CA LYS A 299 3.69 13.02 12.48
C LYS A 299 3.61 13.77 11.15
N PHE A 300 2.53 13.58 10.40
CA PHE A 300 2.28 14.36 9.19
C PHE A 300 1.99 15.82 9.52
N LYS A 301 1.22 16.10 10.59
CA LYS A 301 0.98 17.47 11.06
C LYS A 301 2.28 18.15 11.46
N GLU A 302 3.14 17.46 12.23
CA GLU A 302 4.47 17.94 12.61
C GLU A 302 5.33 18.24 11.37
N MET A 303 5.34 17.36 10.37
CA MET A 303 6.06 17.57 9.10
C MET A 303 5.56 18.82 8.35
N PHE A 304 4.26 19.03 8.27
CA PHE A 304 3.71 20.22 7.58
C PHE A 304 4.01 21.54 8.29
N LEU A 305 4.12 21.50 9.62
CA LEU A 305 4.43 22.66 10.45
C LEU A 305 5.95 22.90 10.59
N TYR A 306 6.76 21.94 10.14
CA TYR A 306 8.22 22.08 10.25
C TYR A 306 8.71 23.31 9.49
N GLU A 307 9.52 24.14 10.16
CA GLU A 307 10.23 25.29 9.58
C GLU A 307 11.74 25.00 9.56
N ASN A 308 12.43 25.49 8.53
CA ASN A 308 13.89 25.37 8.42
C ASN A 308 14.62 26.27 9.42
#